data_20654345a7b4ec77cbe2998ba605fc06
#
_entry.id   20654345a7b4ec77cbe2998ba605fc06
#
_cell.length_a   1.000
_cell.length_b   1.000
_cell.length_c   1.000
_cell.angle_alpha   90.00
_cell.angle_beta   90.00
_cell.angle_gamma   90.00
#
_symmetry.space_group_name_H-M   'P 1'
#
loop_
_entity.id
_entity.type
_entity.pdbx_description
1 polymer ?
#
loop_
_entity_poly.entity_id
_entity_poly.type
_entity_poly.pdbx_seq_one_letter_code
_entity_poly.pdbx_strand_id
1 'polypeptide(L)'
;MVVRIVSFRRIDGLRRREQRKRRARSSPPVDESIDLTASEAYANCFIVTEADEYRFATRKVDGSDVEGIVSVDWLWSTKNAAGNPLVSEVSYKDGIVHFTSDGTEGNTVLAAFDAKGEVIWSWHLWMTDQPELFAYDEGGELMDRNLGATSALEADGAASFGLLYQWGRKDPFYGGEKNEDSGDGVFLRARESTIVNPAHASLAWIAVQCDEQVGTVAYATAHPTTFLFNSPNGNKDWLFTGEDALWDNAGKKTNYDPCPAGYRVPDQAAWGNISSYNVDDGPNSDGKYYTTDSGAKTWFPLCGHRWGDKDAGKLGYVGAYGTMGCWQRTAEGSNAAMFYTMYGTYATAKYAFNRASASSVRCQKTN
;
A
#
# COMPACT_ATOMS: atom_id res chain seq x y z
N MET A 1 10.51 -18.29 33.24
CA MET A 1 9.27 -19.06 33.05
C MET A 1 8.23 -18.08 32.50
N VAL A 2 8.22 -17.90 31.17
CA VAL A 2 7.36 -16.93 30.49
C VAL A 2 6.11 -17.69 30.05
N VAL A 3 4.98 -17.37 30.64
CA VAL A 3 3.67 -17.90 30.26
C VAL A 3 3.21 -17.19 29.01
N ARG A 4 3.19 -17.88 27.85
CA ARG A 4 2.53 -17.40 26.65
C ARG A 4 1.02 -17.36 26.90
N ILE A 5 0.45 -16.16 26.88
CA ILE A 5 -1.00 -15.98 26.83
C ILE A 5 -1.42 -16.26 25.38
N VAL A 6 -1.91 -17.47 25.12
CA VAL A 6 -2.53 -17.81 23.84
C VAL A 6 -3.86 -17.07 23.77
N SER A 7 -4.00 -16.20 22.79
CA SER A 7 -5.16 -15.35 22.57
C SER A 7 -6.45 -16.16 22.40
N PHE A 8 -7.43 -15.94 23.29
CA PHE A 8 -8.78 -16.51 23.26
C PHE A 8 -9.70 -15.97 22.11
N ARG A 9 -9.17 -15.12 21.23
CA ARG A 9 -9.98 -14.45 20.19
C ARG A 9 -10.55 -15.38 19.12
N ARG A 10 -9.89 -16.52 18.83
CA ARG A 10 -10.35 -17.47 17.79
C ARG A 10 -11.64 -18.24 18.14
N ILE A 11 -11.97 -18.35 19.42
CA ILE A 11 -13.16 -19.09 19.88
C ILE A 11 -14.42 -18.21 19.83
N ASP A 12 -14.28 -16.90 20.01
CA ASP A 12 -15.42 -15.97 19.99
C ASP A 12 -15.96 -15.73 18.57
N GLY A 13 -15.12 -15.71 17.56
CA GLY A 13 -15.55 -15.57 16.16
C GLY A 13 -16.44 -16.75 15.70
N LEU A 14 -16.05 -17.98 16.04
CA LEU A 14 -16.84 -19.19 15.73
C LEU A 14 -18.18 -19.22 16.47
N ARG A 15 -18.23 -18.79 17.75
CA ARG A 15 -19.47 -18.74 18.53
C ARG A 15 -20.44 -17.66 18.01
N ARG A 16 -19.93 -16.51 17.55
CA ARG A 16 -20.74 -15.46 16.93
C ARG A 16 -21.35 -15.94 15.60
N ARG A 17 -20.62 -16.69 14.79
CA ARG A 17 -21.10 -17.27 13.52
C ARG A 17 -22.22 -18.30 13.73
N GLU A 18 -22.15 -19.12 14.77
CA GLU A 18 -23.22 -20.09 15.10
C GLU A 18 -24.46 -19.40 15.70
N GLN A 19 -24.32 -18.37 16.49
CA GLN A 19 -25.45 -17.60 17.02
C GLN A 19 -26.17 -16.79 15.93
N ARG A 20 -25.45 -16.27 14.93
CA ARG A 20 -26.05 -15.57 13.76
C ARG A 20 -26.91 -16.50 12.92
N LYS A 21 -26.48 -17.77 12.68
CA LYS A 21 -27.26 -18.76 11.90
C LYS A 21 -28.61 -19.16 12.54
N ARG A 22 -28.81 -18.92 13.82
CA ARG A 22 -30.07 -19.29 14.55
C ARG A 22 -31.15 -18.19 14.53
N ARG A 23 -30.87 -16.98 14.03
CA ARG A 23 -31.82 -15.85 14.06
C ARG A 23 -32.62 -15.60 12.76
N ALA A 24 -32.47 -16.43 11.74
CA ALA A 24 -33.13 -16.23 10.45
C ALA A 24 -34.54 -16.86 10.38
N ARG A 25 -35.57 -16.07 10.60
CA ARG A 25 -36.89 -16.22 9.94
C ARG A 25 -37.72 -14.94 10.14
N SER A 26 -37.91 -14.12 9.08
CA SER A 26 -39.03 -13.26 8.69
C SER A 26 -38.72 -11.85 8.16
N SER A 27 -37.44 -11.49 7.98
CA SER A 27 -37.09 -10.25 7.24
C SER A 27 -36.20 -10.65 6.06
N PRO A 28 -36.17 -9.86 4.97
CA PRO A 28 -35.14 -10.07 3.96
C PRO A 28 -33.78 -10.14 4.70
N PRO A 29 -32.86 -11.03 4.30
CA PRO A 29 -31.58 -11.19 5.00
C PRO A 29 -30.89 -9.83 5.05
N VAL A 30 -30.71 -9.32 6.26
CA VAL A 30 -29.87 -8.13 6.48
C VAL A 30 -28.46 -8.56 6.07
N ASP A 31 -27.86 -7.81 5.18
CA ASP A 31 -26.46 -8.00 4.83
C ASP A 31 -25.61 -7.74 6.08
N GLU A 32 -25.07 -8.81 6.65
CA GLU A 32 -24.31 -8.78 7.91
C GLU A 32 -22.81 -8.57 7.68
N SER A 33 -22.36 -8.42 6.41
CA SER A 33 -20.97 -8.18 6.08
C SER A 33 -20.46 -6.84 6.65
N ILE A 34 -19.18 -6.80 7.02
CA ILE A 34 -18.53 -5.60 7.56
C ILE A 34 -18.41 -4.56 6.44
N ASP A 35 -19.01 -3.39 6.62
CA ASP A 35 -18.97 -2.29 5.65
C ASP A 35 -17.72 -1.43 5.85
N LEU A 36 -16.74 -1.55 4.94
CA LEU A 36 -15.51 -0.78 4.94
C LEU A 36 -15.68 0.68 4.50
N THR A 37 -16.85 1.02 3.90
CA THR A 37 -17.19 2.37 3.47
C THR A 37 -18.28 3.01 4.33
N ALA A 38 -18.58 2.42 5.49
CA ALA A 38 -19.48 3.02 6.45
C ALA A 38 -19.04 4.47 6.77
N SER A 39 -20.03 5.36 6.93
CA SER A 39 -19.77 6.80 7.17
C SER A 39 -19.00 7.49 6.04
N GLU A 40 -19.19 7.04 4.81
CA GLU A 40 -18.54 7.61 3.61
C GLU A 40 -17.01 7.53 3.64
N ALA A 41 -16.44 6.47 4.24
CA ALA A 41 -15.01 6.23 4.35
C ALA A 41 -14.40 5.73 3.01
N TYR A 42 -14.54 6.50 1.94
CA TYR A 42 -14.06 6.13 0.62
C TYR A 42 -12.55 6.25 0.49
N ALA A 43 -11.91 5.22 -0.04
CA ALA A 43 -10.45 5.15 -0.19
C ALA A 43 -10.04 4.17 -1.30
N ASN A 44 -8.76 4.22 -1.68
CA ASN A 44 -8.16 3.20 -2.56
C ASN A 44 -7.54 2.04 -1.78
N CYS A 45 -7.42 2.17 -0.46
CA CYS A 45 -6.94 1.11 0.42
C CYS A 45 -7.93 0.90 1.57
N PHE A 46 -8.22 -0.35 1.88
CA PHE A 46 -9.05 -0.76 3.02
C PHE A 46 -8.26 -1.68 3.93
N ILE A 47 -8.27 -1.38 5.24
CA ILE A 47 -7.67 -2.25 6.26
C ILE A 47 -8.68 -3.34 6.62
N VAL A 48 -8.24 -4.60 6.55
CA VAL A 48 -9.03 -5.80 6.81
C VAL A 48 -8.40 -6.54 7.99
N THR A 49 -9.06 -6.54 9.14
CA THR A 49 -8.43 -6.92 10.41
C THR A 49 -8.68 -8.36 10.86
N GLU A 50 -9.63 -9.06 10.26
CA GLU A 50 -10.01 -10.40 10.70
C GLU A 50 -10.62 -11.26 9.58
N ALA A 51 -10.83 -12.54 9.87
CA ALA A 51 -11.56 -13.43 8.98
C ALA A 51 -13.06 -13.15 9.08
N ASP A 52 -13.66 -12.56 8.05
CA ASP A 52 -15.10 -12.28 7.98
C ASP A 52 -15.52 -12.02 6.52
N GLU A 53 -16.81 -11.76 6.32
CA GLU A 53 -17.40 -11.26 5.09
C GLU A 53 -17.39 -9.71 5.12
N TYR A 54 -16.89 -9.11 4.04
CA TYR A 54 -16.72 -7.66 3.92
C TYR A 54 -17.44 -7.13 2.69
N ARG A 55 -17.80 -5.85 2.74
CA ARG A 55 -18.26 -5.10 1.58
C ARG A 55 -17.72 -3.67 1.58
N PHE A 56 -17.71 -3.06 0.40
CA PHE A 56 -17.45 -1.64 0.23
C PHE A 56 -18.16 -1.09 -1.02
N ALA A 57 -18.51 0.20 -0.98
CA ALA A 57 -19.05 0.91 -2.12
C ALA A 57 -17.96 1.25 -3.14
N THR A 58 -18.23 1.07 -4.45
CA THR A 58 -17.28 1.35 -5.53
C THR A 58 -17.21 2.84 -5.84
N ARG A 59 -16.80 3.63 -4.83
CA ARG A 59 -16.63 5.07 -4.93
C ARG A 59 -15.18 5.49 -4.84
N LYS A 60 -14.85 6.58 -5.53
CA LYS A 60 -13.57 7.25 -5.44
C LYS A 60 -13.51 8.07 -4.14
N VAL A 61 -12.32 8.54 -3.79
CA VAL A 61 -12.09 9.31 -2.55
C VAL A 61 -12.98 10.56 -2.44
N ASP A 62 -13.30 11.21 -3.56
CA ASP A 62 -14.19 12.37 -3.61
C ASP A 62 -15.69 12.03 -3.53
N GLY A 63 -16.04 10.76 -3.39
CA GLY A 63 -17.39 10.26 -3.33
C GLY A 63 -18.06 10.04 -4.68
N SER A 64 -17.38 10.32 -5.80
CA SER A 64 -17.90 10.02 -7.13
C SER A 64 -17.91 8.51 -7.40
N ASP A 65 -18.89 8.04 -8.15
CA ASP A 65 -18.97 6.63 -8.53
C ASP A 65 -17.85 6.23 -9.51
N VAL A 66 -17.41 4.98 -9.46
CA VAL A 66 -16.64 4.37 -10.52
C VAL A 66 -17.64 3.85 -11.56
N GLU A 67 -17.77 4.59 -12.66
CA GLU A 67 -18.76 4.29 -13.69
C GLU A 67 -18.35 3.10 -14.56
N GLY A 68 -19.34 2.36 -15.08
CA GLY A 68 -19.13 1.33 -16.10
C GLY A 68 -18.67 -0.03 -15.57
N ILE A 69 -18.72 -0.28 -14.27
CA ILE A 69 -18.34 -1.57 -13.69
C ILE A 69 -19.33 -2.65 -14.12
N VAL A 70 -18.82 -3.73 -14.70
CA VAL A 70 -19.56 -4.96 -15.01
C VAL A 70 -19.22 -6.07 -14.01
N SER A 71 -17.95 -6.16 -13.61
CA SER A 71 -17.47 -7.14 -12.63
C SER A 71 -16.33 -6.62 -11.79
N VAL A 72 -16.08 -7.25 -10.65
CA VAL A 72 -14.90 -7.03 -9.82
C VAL A 72 -14.29 -8.39 -9.50
N ASP A 73 -12.97 -8.46 -9.57
CA ASP A 73 -12.20 -9.66 -9.22
C ASP A 73 -10.84 -9.27 -8.66
N TRP A 74 -10.15 -10.22 -8.03
CA TRP A 74 -8.79 -9.98 -7.56
C TRP A 74 -7.78 -10.13 -8.70
N LEU A 75 -6.76 -9.28 -8.72
CA LEU A 75 -5.65 -9.33 -9.69
C LEU A 75 -4.49 -10.16 -9.15
N TRP A 76 -4.09 -9.87 -7.94
CA TRP A 76 -3.02 -10.57 -7.24
C TRP A 76 -3.25 -10.52 -5.73
N SER A 77 -2.64 -11.45 -5.03
CA SER A 77 -2.73 -11.57 -3.57
C SER A 77 -1.43 -12.12 -3.00
N THR A 78 -1.11 -11.79 -1.76
CA THR A 78 -0.24 -12.62 -0.93
C THR A 78 -0.88 -14.00 -0.80
N LYS A 79 -0.09 -15.06 -0.66
CA LYS A 79 -0.56 -16.42 -0.43
C LYS A 79 -0.75 -16.67 1.06
N ASN A 80 -1.84 -17.36 1.40
CA ASN A 80 -1.96 -17.98 2.71
C ASN A 80 -1.08 -19.24 2.81
N ALA A 81 -1.08 -19.89 3.97
CA ALA A 81 -0.28 -21.09 4.21
C ALA A 81 -0.63 -22.28 3.28
N ALA A 82 -1.82 -22.29 2.69
CA ALA A 82 -2.25 -23.30 1.71
C ALA A 82 -1.90 -22.93 0.26
N GLY A 83 -1.29 -21.76 0.04
CA GLY A 83 -0.93 -21.25 -1.29
C GLY A 83 -2.09 -20.56 -2.04
N ASN A 84 -3.21 -20.31 -1.37
CA ASN A 84 -4.39 -19.65 -1.95
C ASN A 84 -4.33 -18.13 -1.75
N PRO A 85 -5.10 -17.32 -2.53
CA PRO A 85 -5.29 -15.90 -2.27
C PRO A 85 -5.95 -15.68 -0.90
N LEU A 86 -5.75 -14.51 -0.31
CA LEU A 86 -6.30 -14.13 1.00
C LEU A 86 -7.79 -13.81 0.96
N VAL A 87 -8.34 -13.65 -0.24
CA VAL A 87 -9.76 -13.35 -0.47
C VAL A 87 -10.42 -14.44 -1.30
N SER A 88 -11.71 -14.63 -1.06
CA SER A 88 -12.59 -15.51 -1.82
C SER A 88 -13.96 -14.87 -1.98
N GLU A 89 -14.82 -15.49 -2.81
CA GLU A 89 -16.22 -15.06 -3.01
C GLU A 89 -16.35 -13.58 -3.43
N VAL A 90 -15.36 -13.07 -4.19
CA VAL A 90 -15.41 -11.70 -4.72
C VAL A 90 -16.60 -11.57 -5.66
N SER A 91 -17.47 -10.60 -5.41
CA SER A 91 -18.63 -10.32 -6.23
C SER A 91 -18.96 -8.83 -6.25
N TYR A 92 -19.62 -8.40 -7.34
CA TYR A 92 -20.06 -7.02 -7.51
C TYR A 92 -21.55 -6.97 -7.84
N LYS A 93 -22.27 -6.13 -7.13
CA LYS A 93 -23.68 -5.87 -7.41
C LYS A 93 -24.09 -4.46 -6.93
N ASP A 94 -24.81 -3.73 -7.80
CA ASP A 94 -25.46 -2.45 -7.45
C ASP A 94 -24.52 -1.44 -6.77
N GLY A 95 -23.28 -1.32 -7.25
CA GLY A 95 -22.28 -0.38 -6.71
C GLY A 95 -21.55 -0.88 -5.47
N ILE A 96 -21.74 -2.13 -5.06
CA ILE A 96 -21.14 -2.73 -3.87
C ILE A 96 -20.30 -3.95 -4.25
N VAL A 97 -19.09 -4.01 -3.75
CA VAL A 97 -18.22 -5.19 -3.80
C VAL A 97 -18.39 -5.96 -2.48
N HIS A 98 -18.52 -7.28 -2.58
CA HIS A 98 -18.45 -8.21 -1.47
C HIS A 98 -17.27 -9.14 -1.64
N PHE A 99 -16.65 -9.53 -0.54
CA PHE A 99 -15.60 -10.54 -0.51
C PHE A 99 -15.49 -11.18 0.89
N THR A 100 -14.89 -12.36 0.95
CA THR A 100 -14.55 -13.04 2.21
C THR A 100 -13.05 -12.99 2.41
N SER A 101 -12.57 -12.56 3.60
CA SER A 101 -11.19 -12.66 4.04
C SER A 101 -10.97 -13.93 4.87
N ASP A 102 -9.85 -14.62 4.68
CA ASP A 102 -9.49 -15.77 5.51
C ASP A 102 -8.77 -15.37 6.82
N GLY A 103 -8.52 -14.07 7.01
CA GLY A 103 -7.86 -13.50 8.19
C GLY A 103 -6.34 -13.67 8.21
N THR A 104 -5.74 -14.17 7.13
CA THR A 104 -4.28 -14.19 6.98
C THR A 104 -3.78 -12.79 6.62
N GLU A 105 -2.72 -12.35 7.28
CA GLU A 105 -2.09 -11.06 7.02
C GLU A 105 -1.42 -11.02 5.64
N GLY A 106 -1.45 -9.85 4.99
CA GLY A 106 -0.86 -9.63 3.68
C GLY A 106 -1.61 -8.58 2.87
N ASN A 107 -1.54 -8.71 1.55
CA ASN A 107 -2.05 -7.70 0.63
C ASN A 107 -2.75 -8.36 -0.55
N THR A 108 -3.85 -7.76 -0.99
CA THR A 108 -4.59 -8.16 -2.20
C THR A 108 -5.00 -6.91 -2.98
N VAL A 109 -4.96 -6.96 -4.29
CA VAL A 109 -5.54 -5.92 -5.15
C VAL A 109 -6.76 -6.47 -5.87
N LEU A 110 -7.90 -5.81 -5.68
CA LEU A 110 -9.11 -6.01 -6.47
C LEU A 110 -9.14 -5.02 -7.62
N ALA A 111 -9.73 -5.42 -8.75
CA ALA A 111 -9.98 -4.55 -9.89
C ALA A 111 -11.42 -4.62 -10.36
N ALA A 112 -11.93 -3.48 -10.80
CA ALA A 112 -13.20 -3.34 -11.51
C ALA A 112 -12.95 -3.41 -13.02
N PHE A 113 -13.77 -4.18 -13.69
CA PHE A 113 -13.70 -4.41 -15.13
C PHE A 113 -14.94 -3.87 -15.84
N ASP A 114 -14.74 -3.30 -17.01
CA ASP A 114 -15.80 -2.88 -17.91
C ASP A 114 -16.37 -4.06 -18.75
N ALA A 115 -17.30 -3.75 -19.66
CA ALA A 115 -17.92 -4.73 -20.57
C ALA A 115 -16.94 -5.36 -21.57
N LYS A 116 -15.74 -4.80 -21.76
CA LYS A 116 -14.69 -5.36 -22.61
C LYS A 116 -13.69 -6.21 -21.82
N GLY A 117 -13.80 -6.22 -20.48
CA GLY A 117 -12.84 -6.86 -19.60
C GLY A 117 -11.58 -6.00 -19.35
N GLU A 118 -11.64 -4.69 -19.63
CA GLU A 118 -10.57 -3.75 -19.32
C GLU A 118 -10.72 -3.24 -17.90
N VAL A 119 -9.59 -3.05 -17.18
CA VAL A 119 -9.60 -2.49 -15.82
C VAL A 119 -9.95 -1.01 -15.90
N ILE A 120 -10.92 -0.58 -15.10
CA ILE A 120 -11.35 0.82 -14.98
C ILE A 120 -11.06 1.43 -13.62
N TRP A 121 -10.84 0.61 -12.60
CA TRP A 121 -10.39 1.01 -11.27
C TRP A 121 -9.83 -0.18 -10.51
N SER A 122 -9.14 0.08 -9.37
CA SER A 122 -8.58 -0.94 -8.49
C SER A 122 -8.51 -0.43 -7.05
N TRP A 123 -8.56 -1.36 -6.11
CA TRP A 123 -8.46 -1.13 -4.68
C TRP A 123 -7.45 -2.08 -4.05
N HIS A 124 -6.71 -1.58 -3.08
CA HIS A 124 -5.80 -2.36 -2.25
C HIS A 124 -6.53 -2.80 -0.97
N LEU A 125 -6.59 -4.10 -0.72
CA LEU A 125 -6.99 -4.67 0.55
C LEU A 125 -5.74 -4.98 1.35
N TRP A 126 -5.59 -4.33 2.50
CA TRP A 126 -4.46 -4.49 3.40
C TRP A 126 -4.90 -5.29 4.63
N MET A 127 -4.59 -6.60 4.62
CA MET A 127 -4.91 -7.52 5.69
C MET A 127 -3.85 -7.39 6.78
N THR A 128 -4.19 -6.69 7.85
CA THR A 128 -3.33 -6.44 9.01
C THR A 128 -4.18 -5.97 10.20
N ASP A 129 -3.62 -5.97 11.40
CA ASP A 129 -4.19 -5.23 12.52
C ASP A 129 -4.24 -3.74 12.20
N GLN A 130 -5.12 -2.99 12.89
CA GLN A 130 -5.17 -1.55 12.70
C GLN A 130 -3.83 -0.93 13.09
N PRO A 131 -3.09 -0.27 12.15
CA PRO A 131 -1.83 0.40 12.47
C PRO A 131 -2.01 1.43 13.58
N GLU A 132 -1.08 1.45 14.52
CA GLU A 132 -1.04 2.47 15.55
C GLU A 132 -0.52 3.80 14.99
N LEU A 133 -0.77 4.87 15.72
CA LEU A 133 -0.26 6.19 15.38
C LEU A 133 1.00 6.49 16.18
N PHE A 134 2.01 6.98 15.47
CA PHE A 134 3.23 7.48 16.06
C PHE A 134 3.30 9.01 15.86
N ALA A 135 3.38 9.75 16.96
CA ALA A 135 3.52 11.21 16.94
C ALA A 135 5.00 11.58 16.81
N TYR A 136 5.32 12.37 15.78
CA TYR A 136 6.66 12.90 15.55
C TYR A 136 6.83 14.24 16.30
N ASP A 137 8.00 14.44 16.92
CA ASP A 137 8.30 15.71 17.59
C ASP A 137 8.27 16.86 16.56
N GLU A 138 7.55 17.94 16.90
CA GLU A 138 7.31 19.08 16.00
C GLU A 138 6.62 18.70 14.68
N GLY A 139 6.06 17.49 14.60
CA GLY A 139 5.47 16.93 13.38
C GLY A 139 4.01 16.52 13.51
N GLY A 140 3.61 15.56 12.70
CA GLY A 140 2.27 14.98 12.68
C GLY A 140 2.21 13.59 13.30
N GLU A 141 1.00 13.01 13.24
CA GLU A 141 0.78 11.60 13.57
C GLU A 141 0.80 10.78 12.26
N LEU A 142 1.73 9.84 12.15
CA LEU A 142 1.80 8.89 11.04
C LEU A 142 1.54 7.47 11.55
N MET A 143 1.14 6.58 10.66
CA MET A 143 1.09 5.15 11.00
C MET A 143 2.45 4.66 11.46
N ASP A 144 2.49 3.68 12.35
CA ASP A 144 3.70 3.06 12.89
C ASP A 144 4.51 2.25 11.87
N ARG A 145 3.91 1.97 10.70
CA ARG A 145 4.46 1.12 9.63
C ARG A 145 4.20 1.68 8.24
N ASN A 146 4.92 1.16 7.24
CA ASN A 146 4.70 1.48 5.84
C ASN A 146 3.40 0.86 5.34
N LEU A 147 2.75 1.51 4.38
CA LEU A 147 1.53 1.00 3.73
C LEU A 147 1.80 -0.37 3.09
N GLY A 148 0.98 -1.34 3.44
CA GLY A 148 1.13 -2.74 3.03
C GLY A 148 2.03 -3.59 3.93
N ALA A 149 2.67 -3.04 4.96
CA ALA A 149 3.42 -3.81 5.94
C ALA A 149 2.47 -4.51 6.94
N THR A 150 2.77 -5.75 7.30
CA THR A 150 1.99 -6.50 8.29
C THR A 150 2.57 -6.44 9.70
N SER A 151 3.71 -5.76 9.86
CA SER A 151 4.32 -5.49 11.18
C SER A 151 4.98 -4.12 11.21
N ALA A 152 5.07 -3.54 12.40
CA ALA A 152 5.85 -2.35 12.73
C ALA A 152 7.22 -2.68 13.39
N LEU A 153 7.53 -3.97 13.57
CA LEU A 153 8.65 -4.41 14.39
C LEU A 153 9.85 -4.83 13.53
N GLU A 154 11.05 -4.45 13.97
CA GLU A 154 12.31 -4.93 13.40
C GLU A 154 12.41 -6.45 13.39
N ALA A 155 12.00 -7.11 14.49
CA ALA A 155 12.12 -8.54 14.66
C ALA A 155 11.36 -9.37 13.61
N ASP A 156 10.39 -8.76 12.91
CA ASP A 156 9.56 -9.43 11.91
C ASP A 156 10.11 -9.24 10.48
N GLY A 157 11.28 -8.59 10.35
CA GLY A 157 12.02 -8.49 9.10
C GLY A 157 11.19 -7.92 7.95
N ALA A 158 11.07 -8.69 6.86
CA ALA A 158 10.37 -8.25 5.65
C ALA A 158 8.86 -7.99 5.83
N ALA A 159 8.23 -8.49 6.89
CA ALA A 159 6.85 -8.13 7.23
C ALA A 159 6.70 -6.63 7.54
N SER A 160 7.80 -5.95 7.94
CA SER A 160 7.82 -4.50 8.16
C SER A 160 8.05 -3.66 6.91
N PHE A 161 8.41 -4.25 5.75
CA PHE A 161 8.82 -3.49 4.56
C PHE A 161 7.66 -2.76 3.90
N GLY A 162 6.49 -3.42 3.76
CA GLY A 162 5.35 -2.91 3.04
C GLY A 162 5.51 -2.95 1.51
N LEU A 163 4.66 -2.17 0.84
CA LEU A 163 4.60 -2.07 -0.61
C LEU A 163 5.23 -0.75 -1.10
N LEU A 164 5.55 -0.70 -2.38
CA LEU A 164 6.20 0.45 -3.02
C LEU A 164 5.23 1.09 -4.01
N TYR A 165 5.25 2.41 -4.10
CA TYR A 165 4.34 3.20 -4.94
C TYR A 165 5.14 4.15 -5.83
N GLN A 166 4.79 4.27 -7.10
CA GLN A 166 5.22 5.40 -7.93
C GLN A 166 4.49 6.65 -7.48
N TRP A 167 5.17 7.79 -7.39
CA TRP A 167 4.55 9.02 -6.91
C TRP A 167 3.32 9.40 -7.72
N GLY A 168 2.22 9.68 -7.06
CA GLY A 168 0.95 10.03 -7.72
C GLY A 168 0.07 8.83 -8.10
N ARG A 169 0.53 7.59 -7.93
CA ARG A 169 -0.27 6.38 -8.21
C ARG A 169 -0.89 5.80 -6.94
N LYS A 170 -2.11 5.27 -7.07
CA LYS A 170 -2.83 4.58 -6.01
C LYS A 170 -2.48 3.08 -5.91
N ASP A 171 -1.86 2.50 -6.96
CA ASP A 171 -1.63 1.07 -7.08
C ASP A 171 -0.24 0.68 -6.61
N PRO A 172 -0.14 -0.37 -5.76
CA PRO A 172 1.11 -0.81 -5.19
C PRO A 172 1.92 -1.74 -6.10
N PHE A 173 3.24 -1.70 -5.90
CA PHE A 173 4.20 -2.66 -6.43
C PHE A 173 4.87 -3.42 -5.28
N TYR A 174 5.26 -4.66 -5.52
CA TYR A 174 5.99 -5.44 -4.55
C TYR A 174 7.34 -4.85 -4.20
N GLY A 175 7.65 -4.85 -2.90
CA GLY A 175 8.98 -4.61 -2.32
C GLY A 175 9.82 -5.88 -2.22
N GLY A 176 10.80 -5.87 -1.30
CA GLY A 176 11.60 -7.04 -0.93
C GLY A 176 10.81 -8.04 -0.10
N GLU A 177 11.20 -9.30 -0.15
CA GLU A 177 10.68 -10.36 0.73
C GLU A 177 11.69 -10.76 1.81
N LYS A 178 12.92 -10.25 1.71
CA LYS A 178 14.02 -10.48 2.65
C LYS A 178 15.09 -9.39 2.51
N ASN A 179 15.92 -9.25 3.53
CA ASN A 179 16.92 -8.20 3.62
C ASN A 179 18.03 -8.22 2.54
N GLU A 180 18.12 -9.28 1.75
CA GLU A 180 19.13 -9.42 0.71
C GLU A 180 18.57 -9.27 -0.72
N ASP A 181 17.30 -8.87 -0.85
CA ASP A 181 16.66 -8.65 -2.14
C ASP A 181 17.17 -7.36 -2.81
N SER A 182 18.47 -7.29 -3.07
CA SER A 182 19.07 -6.15 -3.74
C SER A 182 19.98 -6.57 -4.88
N GLY A 183 20.20 -5.66 -5.84
CA GLY A 183 21.10 -5.86 -6.98
C GLY A 183 20.43 -6.30 -8.27
N ASP A 184 21.22 -6.82 -9.21
CA ASP A 184 20.86 -6.99 -10.63
C ASP A 184 19.78 -8.02 -10.95
N GLY A 185 19.27 -8.74 -9.98
CA GLY A 185 18.41 -9.90 -10.21
C GLY A 185 16.92 -9.74 -9.88
N VAL A 186 16.53 -8.71 -9.14
CA VAL A 186 15.15 -8.61 -8.64
C VAL A 186 14.27 -7.77 -9.55
N PHE A 187 13.83 -8.39 -10.65
CA PHE A 187 12.93 -7.77 -11.60
C PHE A 187 11.52 -7.59 -11.01
N LEU A 188 10.74 -6.71 -11.66
CA LEU A 188 9.31 -6.60 -11.41
C LEU A 188 8.63 -7.90 -11.89
N ARG A 189 8.16 -8.71 -10.95
CA ARG A 189 7.46 -9.98 -11.19
C ARG A 189 6.71 -10.43 -9.96
N ALA A 190 5.85 -11.42 -10.11
CA ALA A 190 5.26 -12.12 -8.97
C ALA A 190 6.36 -12.67 -8.07
N ARG A 191 6.20 -12.48 -6.77
CA ARG A 191 7.12 -12.97 -5.74
C ARG A 191 6.71 -14.38 -5.31
N GLU A 192 7.61 -15.08 -4.61
CA GLU A 192 7.32 -16.41 -4.10
C GLU A 192 6.12 -16.41 -3.14
N SER A 193 6.00 -15.35 -2.34
CA SER A 193 4.89 -15.14 -1.40
C SER A 193 3.58 -14.74 -2.06
N THR A 194 3.50 -14.62 -3.39
CA THR A 194 2.34 -14.06 -4.09
C THR A 194 1.76 -14.99 -5.13
N ILE A 195 0.49 -14.76 -5.45
CA ILE A 195 -0.24 -15.41 -6.51
C ILE A 195 -0.93 -14.37 -7.39
N VAL A 196 -0.82 -14.53 -8.71
CA VAL A 196 -1.60 -13.78 -9.71
C VAL A 196 -2.85 -14.58 -10.03
N ASN A 197 -3.98 -13.90 -10.17
CA ASN A 197 -5.21 -14.54 -10.60
C ASN A 197 -5.06 -15.14 -12.00
N PRO A 198 -5.22 -16.47 -12.15
CA PRO A 198 -5.07 -17.10 -13.47
C PRO A 198 -6.02 -16.55 -14.54
N ALA A 199 -7.21 -16.06 -14.14
CA ALA A 199 -8.17 -15.45 -15.07
C ALA A 199 -7.67 -14.11 -15.64
N HIS A 200 -6.72 -13.45 -14.95
CA HIS A 200 -6.16 -12.15 -15.31
C HIS A 200 -4.63 -12.21 -15.48
N ALA A 201 -4.08 -13.35 -15.87
CA ALA A 201 -2.63 -13.57 -15.99
C ALA A 201 -1.94 -12.60 -16.98
N SER A 202 -2.66 -12.03 -17.95
CA SER A 202 -2.17 -11.00 -18.88
C SER A 202 -1.90 -9.66 -18.19
N LEU A 203 -2.47 -9.43 -17.01
CA LEU A 203 -2.26 -8.25 -16.16
C LEU A 203 -1.15 -8.48 -15.12
N ALA A 204 -0.26 -9.46 -15.31
CA ALA A 204 0.91 -9.66 -14.47
C ALA A 204 1.88 -8.47 -14.56
N TRP A 205 2.74 -8.33 -13.55
CA TRP A 205 3.70 -7.22 -13.48
C TRP A 205 4.63 -7.20 -14.67
N ILE A 206 4.61 -6.07 -15.38
CA ILE A 206 5.53 -5.74 -16.47
C ILE A 206 6.07 -4.33 -16.28
N ALA A 207 7.21 -4.04 -16.87
CA ALA A 207 7.77 -2.69 -16.96
C ALA A 207 7.67 -2.19 -18.40
N VAL A 208 7.14 -0.99 -18.57
CA VAL A 208 6.96 -0.35 -19.88
C VAL A 208 7.58 1.04 -19.85
N GLN A 209 8.33 1.41 -20.90
CA GLN A 209 8.87 2.75 -21.03
C GLN A 209 7.73 3.75 -21.28
N CYS A 210 7.75 4.83 -20.50
CA CYS A 210 6.78 5.91 -20.63
C CYS A 210 6.93 6.65 -21.97
N ASP A 211 5.83 6.88 -22.65
CA ASP A 211 5.68 7.75 -23.82
C ASP A 211 4.36 8.53 -23.76
N GLU A 212 3.99 9.22 -24.84
CA GLU A 212 2.76 10.01 -24.90
C GLU A 212 1.48 9.17 -24.75
N GLN A 213 1.49 7.91 -25.12
CA GLN A 213 0.33 7.01 -25.08
C GLN A 213 0.20 6.30 -23.73
N VAL A 214 1.32 5.76 -23.20
CA VAL A 214 1.29 4.98 -21.95
C VAL A 214 1.58 5.82 -20.73
N GLY A 215 2.27 6.95 -20.86
CA GLY A 215 2.59 7.87 -19.77
C GLY A 215 1.42 8.76 -19.37
N THR A 216 0.23 8.18 -19.16
CA THR A 216 -1.00 8.91 -18.80
C THR A 216 -1.65 8.31 -17.56
N VAL A 217 -2.40 9.13 -16.82
CA VAL A 217 -3.18 8.68 -15.66
C VAL A 217 -4.19 7.61 -16.05
N ALA A 218 -4.82 7.79 -17.23
CA ALA A 218 -5.80 6.83 -17.74
C ALA A 218 -5.16 5.46 -18.00
N TYR A 219 -3.99 5.43 -18.67
CA TYR A 219 -3.26 4.18 -18.90
C TYR A 219 -2.83 3.53 -17.58
N ALA A 220 -2.25 4.29 -16.66
CA ALA A 220 -1.81 3.77 -15.37
C ALA A 220 -2.98 3.20 -14.54
N THR A 221 -4.18 3.80 -14.63
CA THR A 221 -5.40 3.30 -13.98
C THR A 221 -5.87 1.99 -14.60
N ALA A 222 -5.85 1.88 -15.94
CA ALA A 222 -6.21 0.66 -16.66
C ALA A 222 -5.16 -0.46 -16.53
N HIS A 223 -3.93 -0.12 -16.11
CA HIS A 223 -2.82 -1.06 -16.00
C HIS A 223 -2.15 -0.96 -14.62
N PRO A 224 -2.86 -1.32 -13.54
CA PRO A 224 -2.38 -1.11 -12.17
C PRO A 224 -1.09 -1.86 -11.84
N THR A 225 -0.79 -2.95 -12.54
CA THR A 225 0.41 -3.79 -12.38
C THR A 225 1.55 -3.42 -13.34
N THR A 226 1.34 -2.45 -14.24
CA THR A 226 2.39 -1.98 -15.15
C THR A 226 3.22 -0.89 -14.50
N PHE A 227 4.53 -1.13 -14.41
CA PHE A 227 5.52 -0.16 -13.94
C PHE A 227 5.94 0.73 -15.12
N LEU A 228 5.64 2.02 -15.03
CA LEU A 228 5.99 2.99 -16.08
C LEU A 228 7.32 3.64 -15.74
N PHE A 229 8.32 3.47 -16.59
CA PHE A 229 9.67 3.97 -16.32
C PHE A 229 10.15 4.94 -17.39
N ASN A 230 11.01 5.84 -16.98
CA ASN A 230 11.85 6.73 -17.76
C ASN A 230 11.28 7.26 -19.08
N SER A 231 10.69 8.42 -19.04
CA SER A 231 10.25 9.13 -20.25
C SER A 231 11.43 9.45 -21.17
N PRO A 232 11.34 9.18 -22.49
CA PRO A 232 12.40 9.47 -23.45
C PRO A 232 12.70 10.96 -23.62
N ASN A 233 11.83 11.85 -23.15
CA ASN A 233 12.05 13.31 -23.15
C ASN A 233 12.97 13.79 -22.01
N GLY A 234 13.54 12.89 -21.21
CA GLY A 234 14.41 13.21 -20.07
C GLY A 234 13.64 13.57 -18.80
N ASN A 235 12.32 13.54 -18.82
CA ASN A 235 11.49 13.72 -17.64
C ASN A 235 11.66 12.51 -16.71
N LYS A 236 11.90 12.77 -15.42
CA LYS A 236 12.05 11.73 -14.38
C LYS A 236 10.70 11.30 -13.80
N ASP A 237 9.62 11.55 -14.51
CA ASP A 237 8.26 11.18 -14.15
C ASP A 237 7.78 9.99 -14.98
N TRP A 238 6.91 9.15 -14.43
CA TRP A 238 6.18 8.13 -15.16
C TRP A 238 5.06 8.73 -16.00
N LEU A 239 4.61 9.96 -15.68
CA LEU A 239 3.71 10.76 -16.52
C LEU A 239 4.50 11.54 -17.57
N PHE A 240 4.13 11.38 -18.82
CA PHE A 240 4.82 12.05 -19.94
C PHE A 240 4.73 13.58 -19.86
N THR A 241 3.56 14.10 -19.49
CA THR A 241 3.31 15.55 -19.37
C THR A 241 3.52 16.10 -17.96
N GLY A 242 3.66 15.22 -16.95
CA GLY A 242 3.66 15.59 -15.53
C GLY A 242 2.28 16.01 -15.02
N GLU A 243 1.98 15.75 -13.76
CA GLU A 243 0.79 16.22 -13.04
C GLU A 243 1.13 16.32 -11.55
N ASP A 244 1.08 17.53 -11.00
CA ASP A 244 1.53 17.78 -9.61
C ASP A 244 0.41 17.57 -8.59
N ALA A 245 -0.85 17.49 -9.03
CA ALA A 245 -2.00 17.40 -8.13
C ALA A 245 -2.44 15.96 -7.80
N LEU A 246 -1.73 14.93 -8.26
CA LEU A 246 -2.17 13.55 -8.10
C LEU A 246 -2.27 13.10 -6.63
N TRP A 247 -1.38 13.57 -5.76
CA TRP A 247 -1.45 13.30 -4.32
C TRP A 247 -1.71 14.55 -3.47
N ASP A 248 -1.65 15.74 -4.06
CA ASP A 248 -1.91 16.99 -3.36
C ASP A 248 -2.81 17.92 -4.18
N ASN A 249 -4.02 18.08 -3.73
CA ASN A 249 -4.91 19.11 -4.26
C ASN A 249 -5.25 20.11 -3.13
N ALA A 250 -4.42 21.13 -2.99
CA ALA A 250 -4.57 22.17 -1.96
C ALA A 250 -4.75 21.58 -0.53
N GLY A 251 -3.97 20.56 -0.19
CA GLY A 251 -4.01 19.89 1.10
C GLY A 251 -5.12 18.85 1.24
N LYS A 252 -5.92 18.60 0.22
CA LYS A 252 -6.97 17.58 0.24
C LYS A 252 -6.47 16.24 -0.29
N LYS A 253 -6.96 15.16 0.29
CA LYS A 253 -6.79 13.80 -0.24
C LYS A 253 -7.44 13.71 -1.62
N THR A 254 -6.73 13.10 -2.58
CA THR A 254 -7.19 12.98 -3.97
C THR A 254 -7.68 11.57 -4.28
N ASN A 255 -8.29 11.39 -5.46
CA ASN A 255 -8.70 10.08 -5.97
C ASN A 255 -7.54 9.11 -6.24
N TYR A 256 -6.28 9.58 -6.24
CA TYR A 256 -5.09 8.76 -6.49
C TYR A 256 -4.23 8.55 -5.23
N ASP A 257 -4.62 9.11 -4.09
CA ASP A 257 -3.94 8.87 -2.82
C ASP A 257 -4.12 7.40 -2.39
N PRO A 258 -3.03 6.67 -2.10
CA PRO A 258 -3.10 5.23 -1.79
C PRO A 258 -3.48 4.93 -0.34
N CYS A 259 -3.50 5.91 0.55
CA CYS A 259 -3.74 5.68 1.97
C CYS A 259 -5.21 5.32 2.28
N PRO A 260 -5.48 4.61 3.39
CA PRO A 260 -6.84 4.37 3.87
C PRO A 260 -7.64 5.65 4.18
N ALA A 261 -8.95 5.51 4.35
CA ALA A 261 -9.81 6.62 4.81
C ALA A 261 -9.34 7.14 6.18
N GLY A 262 -9.40 8.46 6.38
CA GLY A 262 -8.86 9.12 7.56
C GLY A 262 -7.34 9.33 7.53
N TYR A 263 -6.67 8.90 6.47
CA TYR A 263 -5.23 9.05 6.26
C TYR A 263 -4.93 9.57 4.86
N ARG A 264 -3.74 10.10 4.68
CA ARG A 264 -3.22 10.58 3.38
C ARG A 264 -1.71 10.41 3.29
N VAL A 265 -1.15 10.56 2.09
CA VAL A 265 0.29 10.71 1.91
C VAL A 265 0.76 11.95 2.68
N PRO A 266 1.83 11.86 3.50
CA PRO A 266 2.27 12.95 4.35
C PRO A 266 2.84 14.12 3.54
N ASP A 267 2.84 15.31 4.14
CA ASP A 267 3.70 16.41 3.71
C ASP A 267 5.03 16.41 4.47
N GLN A 268 5.90 17.34 4.11
CA GLN A 268 7.21 17.47 4.77
C GLN A 268 7.08 17.80 6.27
N ALA A 269 6.11 18.63 6.63
CA ALA A 269 5.91 19.07 8.01
C ALA A 269 5.50 17.91 8.93
N ALA A 270 4.86 16.87 8.39
CA ALA A 270 4.46 15.70 9.16
C ALA A 270 5.65 14.95 9.79
N TRP A 271 6.85 15.05 9.22
CA TRP A 271 8.07 14.42 9.71
C TRP A 271 8.76 15.18 10.83
N GLY A 272 8.30 16.41 11.14
CA GLY A 272 8.80 17.24 12.23
C GLY A 272 10.31 17.46 12.19
N ASN A 273 10.98 17.21 13.32
CA ASN A 273 12.42 17.42 13.49
C ASN A 273 13.29 16.21 13.08
N ILE A 274 12.74 15.20 12.42
CA ILE A 274 13.50 14.00 12.03
C ILE A 274 14.73 14.35 11.21
N SER A 275 15.88 13.83 11.61
CA SER A 275 17.17 14.13 11.01
C SER A 275 18.21 13.06 11.37
N SER A 276 19.42 13.19 10.85
CA SER A 276 20.54 12.29 11.18
C SER A 276 20.97 12.31 12.66
N TYR A 277 20.46 13.24 13.47
CA TYR A 277 20.81 13.35 14.90
C TYR A 277 19.90 12.52 15.83
N ASN A 278 18.70 12.19 15.37
CA ASN A 278 17.71 11.43 16.15
C ASN A 278 17.26 10.14 15.46
N VAL A 279 18.05 9.66 14.51
CA VAL A 279 17.85 8.39 13.80
C VAL A 279 19.10 7.52 13.97
N ASP A 280 18.94 6.39 14.63
CA ASP A 280 20.00 5.43 14.93
C ASP A 280 19.83 4.13 14.13
N ASP A 281 20.95 3.42 13.89
CA ASP A 281 20.91 2.08 13.31
C ASP A 281 20.15 1.10 14.20
N GLY A 282 19.33 0.25 13.59
CA GLY A 282 18.83 -0.95 14.25
C GLY A 282 19.95 -1.95 14.56
N PRO A 283 19.73 -2.90 15.46
CA PRO A 283 20.73 -3.89 15.87
C PRO A 283 21.38 -4.68 14.72
N ASN A 284 20.63 -4.94 13.66
CA ASN A 284 21.11 -5.69 12.49
C ASN A 284 21.54 -4.78 11.33
N SER A 285 21.50 -3.46 11.50
CA SER A 285 21.80 -2.46 10.46
C SER A 285 20.93 -2.56 9.18
N ASP A 286 19.79 -3.22 9.25
CA ASP A 286 18.83 -3.40 8.15
C ASP A 286 17.63 -2.43 8.23
N GLY A 287 17.72 -1.46 9.15
CA GLY A 287 16.77 -0.38 9.34
C GLY A 287 17.24 0.64 10.34
N LYS A 288 16.39 1.59 10.62
CA LYS A 288 16.63 2.73 11.52
C LYS A 288 15.54 2.87 12.55
N TYR A 289 15.93 3.34 13.73
CA TYR A 289 14.99 3.84 14.73
C TYR A 289 15.04 5.36 14.79
N TYR A 290 13.90 6.01 14.62
CA TYR A 290 13.71 7.38 15.06
C TYR A 290 13.32 7.35 16.53
N THR A 291 13.91 8.24 17.33
CA THR A 291 13.62 8.38 18.75
C THR A 291 13.17 9.80 19.03
N THR A 292 11.97 9.94 19.63
CA THR A 292 11.44 11.23 20.08
C THR A 292 12.18 11.73 21.33
N ASP A 293 12.02 13.01 21.64
CA ASP A 293 12.54 13.62 22.89
C ASP A 293 11.98 12.92 24.15
N SER A 294 10.79 12.35 24.07
CA SER A 294 10.19 11.54 25.14
C SER A 294 10.73 10.11 25.25
N GLY A 295 11.56 9.67 24.28
CA GLY A 295 12.13 8.33 24.22
C GLY A 295 11.26 7.30 23.49
N ALA A 296 10.11 7.69 22.90
CA ALA A 296 9.33 6.79 22.04
C ALA A 296 10.08 6.51 20.75
N LYS A 297 9.94 5.29 20.21
CA LYS A 297 10.67 4.85 19.01
C LYS A 297 9.73 4.32 17.93
N THR A 298 10.08 4.59 16.68
CA THR A 298 9.45 3.95 15.51
C THR A 298 10.51 3.39 14.57
N TRP A 299 10.18 2.26 13.93
CA TRP A 299 11.08 1.53 13.04
C TRP A 299 10.93 1.96 11.59
N PHE A 300 12.05 2.12 10.90
CA PHE A 300 12.17 2.33 9.46
C PHE A 300 13.01 1.23 8.85
N PRO A 301 12.41 0.21 8.23
CA PRO A 301 13.17 -0.84 7.55
C PRO A 301 13.87 -0.27 6.32
N LEU A 302 15.11 -0.69 6.03
CA LEU A 302 15.77 -0.36 4.77
C LEU A 302 15.23 -1.26 3.64
N CYS A 303 13.98 -1.03 3.27
CA CYS A 303 13.21 -1.84 2.34
C CYS A 303 13.51 -1.56 0.86
N GLY A 304 14.43 -0.64 0.55
CA GLY A 304 14.83 -0.31 -0.81
C GLY A 304 13.79 0.50 -1.58
N HIS A 305 14.00 0.53 -2.89
CA HIS A 305 13.10 1.16 -3.86
C HIS A 305 13.19 0.46 -5.22
N ARG A 306 12.21 0.71 -6.10
CA ARG A 306 12.26 0.29 -7.50
C ARG A 306 12.71 1.43 -8.38
N TRP A 307 13.69 1.16 -9.24
CA TRP A 307 14.26 2.15 -10.12
C TRP A 307 13.29 2.56 -11.24
N GLY A 308 13.08 3.86 -11.38
CA GLY A 308 12.25 4.45 -12.43
C GLY A 308 13.01 4.84 -13.69
N ASP A 309 14.29 4.49 -13.80
CA ASP A 309 15.16 4.84 -14.92
C ASP A 309 15.50 3.60 -15.77
N LYS A 310 16.72 3.57 -16.31
CA LYS A 310 17.24 2.48 -17.16
C LYS A 310 17.11 1.06 -16.58
N ASP A 311 16.97 0.93 -15.27
CA ASP A 311 16.84 -0.36 -14.59
C ASP A 311 15.38 -0.86 -14.52
N ALA A 312 14.44 -0.12 -15.15
CA ALA A 312 13.10 -0.59 -15.51
C ALA A 312 12.34 -1.31 -14.38
N GLY A 313 12.24 -0.67 -13.22
CA GLY A 313 11.51 -1.22 -12.08
C GLY A 313 12.24 -2.31 -11.28
N LYS A 314 13.54 -2.53 -11.51
CA LYS A 314 14.32 -3.42 -10.65
C LYS A 314 14.33 -2.91 -9.21
N LEU A 315 14.23 -3.83 -8.25
CA LEU A 315 14.38 -3.53 -6.83
C LEU A 315 15.88 -3.41 -6.50
N GLY A 316 16.23 -2.42 -5.68
CA GLY A 316 17.57 -2.23 -5.19
C GLY A 316 17.62 -1.67 -3.78
N TYR A 317 18.79 -1.78 -3.15
CA TYR A 317 19.08 -1.18 -1.84
C TYR A 317 18.20 -1.68 -0.69
N VAL A 318 17.99 -2.98 -0.61
CA VAL A 318 17.29 -3.63 0.52
C VAL A 318 18.33 -4.17 1.52
N GLY A 319 18.04 -4.04 2.82
CA GLY A 319 18.85 -4.62 3.90
C GLY A 319 20.03 -3.76 4.34
N ALA A 320 21.09 -4.37 4.88
CA ALA A 320 22.16 -3.74 5.66
C ALA A 320 22.91 -2.57 4.98
N TYR A 321 22.95 -2.52 3.65
CA TYR A 321 23.48 -1.39 2.87
C TYR A 321 22.40 -0.69 2.06
N GLY A 322 21.16 -0.79 2.56
CA GLY A 322 19.99 -0.36 1.86
C GLY A 322 19.62 1.10 2.09
N THR A 323 18.46 1.41 1.58
CA THR A 323 17.83 2.71 1.73
C THR A 323 16.35 2.52 2.02
N MET A 324 15.74 3.55 2.58
CA MET A 324 14.29 3.67 2.67
C MET A 324 13.90 5.08 2.28
N GLY A 325 12.96 5.20 1.36
CA GLY A 325 12.28 6.45 1.04
C GLY A 325 10.81 6.35 1.34
N CYS A 326 10.26 7.32 2.09
CA CYS A 326 8.83 7.50 2.20
C CYS A 326 8.43 8.74 1.43
N TRP A 327 7.58 8.56 0.43
CA TRP A 327 7.05 9.66 -0.35
C TRP A 327 6.34 10.71 0.50
N GLN A 328 6.52 11.95 0.11
CA GLN A 328 5.69 13.08 0.51
C GLN A 328 4.82 13.50 -0.67
N ARG A 329 3.67 14.10 -0.39
CA ARG A 329 2.73 14.53 -1.43
C ARG A 329 3.23 15.69 -2.30
N THR A 330 4.27 16.39 -1.86
CA THR A 330 4.78 17.58 -2.54
C THR A 330 5.57 17.22 -3.80
N ALA A 331 5.16 17.80 -4.91
CA ALA A 331 5.87 17.74 -6.18
C ALA A 331 7.05 18.71 -6.23
N GLU A 332 8.15 18.30 -6.86
CA GLU A 332 9.35 19.12 -7.09
C GLU A 332 9.82 18.99 -8.56
N GLY A 333 9.07 19.60 -9.48
CA GLY A 333 9.27 19.44 -10.92
C GLY A 333 9.05 17.96 -11.33
N SER A 334 9.99 17.34 -12.02
CA SER A 334 9.93 15.90 -12.38
C SER A 334 10.34 14.96 -11.23
N ASN A 335 10.72 15.51 -10.08
CA ASN A 335 10.93 14.78 -8.84
C ASN A 335 9.74 15.01 -7.88
N ALA A 336 9.74 14.29 -6.76
CA ALA A 336 8.87 14.55 -5.63
C ALA A 336 9.68 14.48 -4.33
N ALA A 337 9.19 15.19 -3.32
CA ALA A 337 9.79 15.18 -2.00
C ALA A 337 9.58 13.84 -1.28
N MET A 338 10.55 13.44 -0.46
CA MET A 338 10.44 12.28 0.41
C MET A 338 11.22 12.46 1.71
N PHE A 339 10.78 11.77 2.76
CA PHE A 339 11.67 11.36 3.83
C PHE A 339 12.59 10.26 3.28
N TYR A 340 13.89 10.39 3.52
CA TYR A 340 14.89 9.46 3.03
C TYR A 340 15.90 9.14 4.13
N THR A 341 16.20 7.87 4.30
CA THR A 341 17.27 7.37 5.14
C THR A 341 18.03 6.25 4.44
N MET A 342 19.27 6.04 4.84
CA MET A 342 20.12 4.99 4.30
C MET A 342 21.01 4.44 5.42
N TYR A 343 21.74 3.36 5.12
CA TYR A 343 22.75 2.83 6.04
C TYR A 343 23.70 3.94 6.54
N GLY A 344 24.25 3.77 7.74
CA GLY A 344 24.98 4.83 8.44
C GLY A 344 24.04 5.85 9.06
N THR A 345 24.48 7.06 9.32
CA THR A 345 23.74 8.06 10.09
C THR A 345 22.94 9.06 9.28
N TYR A 346 22.69 8.79 7.99
CA TYR A 346 22.00 9.75 7.13
C TYR A 346 20.48 9.61 7.21
N ALA A 347 19.80 10.69 7.56
CA ALA A 347 18.35 10.82 7.46
C ALA A 347 17.94 12.27 7.17
N THR A 348 16.94 12.46 6.33
CA THR A 348 16.40 13.78 6.01
C THR A 348 14.96 13.72 5.50
N ALA A 349 14.13 14.68 5.88
CA ALA A 349 12.80 14.88 5.29
C ALA A 349 12.81 15.80 4.05
N LYS A 350 14.00 16.15 3.55
CA LYS A 350 14.20 17.10 2.44
C LYS A 350 14.94 16.46 1.26
N TYR A 351 14.55 15.27 0.89
CA TYR A 351 15.14 14.58 -0.26
C TYR A 351 14.20 14.66 -1.46
N ALA A 352 14.74 14.90 -2.65
CA ALA A 352 13.99 14.89 -3.89
C ALA A 352 14.35 13.64 -4.71
N PHE A 353 13.37 12.89 -5.14
CA PHE A 353 13.57 11.65 -5.85
C PHE A 353 12.70 11.55 -7.11
N ASN A 354 13.15 10.75 -8.06
CA ASN A 354 12.52 10.50 -9.36
C ASN A 354 11.11 9.91 -9.20
N ARG A 355 10.07 10.58 -9.71
CA ARG A 355 8.66 10.15 -9.61
C ARG A 355 8.37 8.83 -10.31
N ALA A 356 9.14 8.47 -11.33
CA ALA A 356 9.01 7.18 -11.99
C ALA A 356 9.53 6.02 -11.12
N SER A 357 10.34 6.30 -10.10
CA SER A 357 10.73 5.29 -9.11
C SER A 357 9.57 4.96 -8.18
N ALA A 358 9.59 3.77 -7.59
CA ALA A 358 8.63 3.42 -6.55
C ALA A 358 9.33 3.30 -5.20
N SER A 359 8.75 3.95 -4.19
CA SER A 359 9.20 3.98 -2.81
C SER A 359 8.03 3.78 -1.84
N SER A 360 8.33 3.62 -0.57
CA SER A 360 7.30 3.40 0.45
C SER A 360 6.40 4.62 0.65
N VAL A 361 5.26 4.38 1.24
CA VAL A 361 4.36 5.40 1.79
C VAL A 361 4.12 5.06 3.25
N ARG A 362 4.20 6.04 4.14
CA ARG A 362 3.77 5.93 5.53
C ARG A 362 2.68 6.96 5.76
N CYS A 363 1.45 6.51 5.93
CA CYS A 363 0.28 7.39 5.88
C CYS A 363 0.17 8.28 7.11
N GLN A 364 -0.10 9.57 6.87
CA GLN A 364 -0.38 10.57 7.90
C GLN A 364 -1.86 10.59 8.22
N LYS A 365 -2.23 10.66 9.49
CA LYS A 365 -3.60 10.91 9.93
C LYS A 365 -4.09 12.27 9.43
N THR A 366 -5.29 12.31 8.90
CA THR A 366 -5.97 13.58 8.56
C THR A 366 -6.72 14.09 9.77
N ASN A 367 -6.64 15.40 10.00
CA ASN A 367 -7.41 16.07 11.05
C ASN A 367 -8.90 16.13 10.67
#